data_a6a8c02de35753620bc9f8e2ec6a36c2
#
_entry.id   a6a8c02de35753620bc9f8e2ec6a36c2
#
_cell.length_a   1.000
_cell.length_b   1.000
_cell.length_c   1.000
_cell.angle_alpha   90.00
_cell.angle_beta   90.00
_cell.angle_gamma   90.00
#
_symmetry.space_group_name_H-M   'P 1'
#
loop_
_entity.id
_entity.type
_entity.pdbx_description
1 polymer ?
#
loop_
_entity_poly.entity_id
_entity_poly.type
_entity_poly.pdbx_seq_one_letter_code
_entity_poly.pdbx_strand_id
1 'polypeptide(L)'
;MNELLALVHLDGLAERYPSQLSGGQRQRMALARALAVEPNVLLLDEPFGALDAQVRKELRAWLRRLHDEVHVTTVFVTHDQEEAMEVAEQIVVMNEGKVEQAGAPRELYEHPRSEFVMGFVGAVNRLGSLFVRPHDVEILQEPEPGADEAMIEHLVHLGFEVRVELVLGDGDGLWAQITQADAEALELDKGQIVWVRPSRARVFDDDDLGTRDGRPTTEELQAA
;
A
#
# COMPACT_ATOMS: atom_id res chain seq x y z
N MET A 1 -32.10 -6.22 -14.84
CA MET A 1 -31.16 -5.68 -15.84
C MET A 1 -30.88 -4.20 -15.60
N ASN A 2 -31.89 -3.31 -15.58
CA ASN A 2 -31.68 -1.87 -15.35
C ASN A 2 -31.02 -1.59 -13.98
N GLU A 3 -31.35 -2.34 -12.92
CA GLU A 3 -30.74 -2.24 -11.61
C GLU A 3 -29.25 -2.59 -11.65
N LEU A 4 -28.86 -3.62 -12.41
CA LEU A 4 -27.44 -3.97 -12.59
C LEU A 4 -26.68 -2.92 -13.39
N LEU A 5 -27.30 -2.28 -14.39
CA LEU A 5 -26.68 -1.19 -15.13
C LEU A 5 -26.51 0.05 -14.26
N ALA A 6 -27.51 0.38 -13.44
CA ALA A 6 -27.41 1.45 -12.45
C ALA A 6 -26.29 1.17 -11.43
N LEU A 7 -26.23 -0.06 -10.94
CA LEU A 7 -25.23 -0.53 -9.99
C LEU A 7 -23.78 -0.33 -10.46
N VAL A 8 -23.53 -0.51 -11.76
CA VAL A 8 -22.21 -0.29 -12.38
C VAL A 8 -22.07 1.08 -13.06
N HIS A 9 -22.97 2.02 -12.80
CA HIS A 9 -22.97 3.36 -13.39
C HIS A 9 -22.96 3.37 -14.94
N LEU A 10 -23.80 2.52 -15.53
CA LEU A 10 -24.02 2.45 -16.98
C LEU A 10 -25.47 2.80 -17.38
N ASP A 11 -26.13 3.65 -16.59
CA ASP A 11 -27.47 4.15 -16.89
C ASP A 11 -27.51 4.78 -18.26
N GLY A 12 -28.59 4.47 -19.01
CA GLY A 12 -28.81 5.00 -20.36
C GLY A 12 -27.90 4.42 -21.45
N LEU A 13 -27.06 3.42 -21.14
CA LEU A 13 -26.17 2.77 -22.11
C LEU A 13 -26.63 1.37 -22.53
N ALA A 14 -27.84 0.94 -22.11
CA ALA A 14 -28.41 -0.38 -22.39
C ALA A 14 -28.45 -0.76 -23.87
N GLU A 15 -28.68 0.23 -24.75
CA GLU A 15 -28.80 0.03 -26.19
C GLU A 15 -27.49 0.18 -26.95
N ARG A 16 -26.36 0.44 -26.25
CA ARG A 16 -25.07 0.61 -26.90
C ARG A 16 -24.38 -0.71 -27.15
N TYR A 17 -23.72 -0.82 -28.29
CA TYR A 17 -22.84 -1.95 -28.61
C TYR A 17 -21.49 -1.77 -27.95
N PRO A 18 -20.75 -2.88 -27.68
CA PRO A 18 -19.44 -2.83 -27.03
C PRO A 18 -18.42 -1.90 -27.72
N SER A 19 -18.49 -1.75 -29.05
CA SER A 19 -17.66 -0.83 -29.82
C SER A 19 -17.92 0.66 -29.54
N GLN A 20 -19.07 0.98 -28.96
CA GLN A 20 -19.50 2.33 -28.62
C GLN A 20 -19.20 2.68 -27.13
N LEU A 21 -18.61 1.75 -26.39
CA LEU A 21 -18.28 1.90 -24.99
C LEU A 21 -16.78 2.19 -24.82
N SER A 22 -16.43 3.03 -23.85
CA SER A 22 -15.03 3.21 -23.42
C SER A 22 -14.45 1.91 -22.80
N GLY A 23 -13.14 1.83 -22.61
CA GLY A 23 -12.50 0.69 -21.95
C GLY A 23 -13.10 0.39 -20.58
N GLY A 24 -13.21 1.40 -19.71
CA GLY A 24 -13.82 1.27 -18.39
C GLY A 24 -15.31 0.92 -18.43
N GLN A 25 -16.07 1.45 -19.41
CA GLN A 25 -17.49 1.07 -19.60
C GLN A 25 -17.63 -0.41 -19.99
N ARG A 26 -16.74 -0.92 -20.87
CA ARG A 26 -16.72 -2.36 -21.23
C ARG A 26 -16.40 -3.24 -20.02
N GLN A 27 -15.45 -2.83 -19.18
CA GLN A 27 -15.08 -3.58 -17.98
C GLN A 27 -16.25 -3.61 -16.97
N ARG A 28 -16.90 -2.48 -16.71
CA ARG A 28 -18.10 -2.43 -15.85
C ARG A 28 -19.27 -3.23 -16.43
N MET A 29 -19.43 -3.25 -17.74
CA MET A 29 -20.44 -4.09 -18.42
C MET A 29 -20.12 -5.59 -18.25
N ALA A 30 -18.85 -5.98 -18.34
CA ALA A 30 -18.43 -7.37 -18.11
C ALA A 30 -18.74 -7.81 -16.66
N LEU A 31 -18.52 -6.92 -15.69
CA LEU A 31 -18.86 -7.15 -14.29
C LEU A 31 -20.39 -7.28 -14.10
N ALA A 32 -21.19 -6.36 -14.65
CA ALA A 32 -22.66 -6.45 -14.61
C ALA A 32 -23.17 -7.78 -15.22
N ARG A 33 -22.55 -8.21 -16.32
CA ARG A 33 -22.86 -9.50 -16.94
C ARG A 33 -22.53 -10.69 -16.04
N ALA A 34 -21.40 -10.66 -15.34
CA ALA A 34 -21.02 -11.71 -14.41
C ALA A 34 -21.98 -11.81 -13.21
N LEU A 35 -22.51 -10.68 -12.77
CA LEU A 35 -23.48 -10.62 -11.68
C LEU A 35 -24.91 -10.97 -12.10
N ALA A 36 -25.25 -10.84 -13.38
CA ALA A 36 -26.61 -11.07 -13.88
C ALA A 36 -27.10 -12.52 -13.71
N VAL A 37 -26.19 -13.46 -13.51
CA VAL A 37 -26.51 -14.88 -13.27
C VAL A 37 -26.60 -15.21 -11.77
N GLU A 38 -26.52 -14.21 -10.89
CA GLU A 38 -26.56 -14.36 -9.42
C GLU A 38 -25.57 -15.44 -8.91
N PRO A 39 -24.27 -15.27 -9.18
CA PRO A 39 -23.27 -16.29 -8.85
C PRO A 39 -23.06 -16.38 -7.34
N ASN A 40 -22.75 -17.56 -6.82
CA ASN A 40 -22.26 -17.75 -5.45
C ASN A 40 -20.79 -17.36 -5.30
N VAL A 41 -20.02 -17.43 -6.38
CA VAL A 41 -18.59 -17.10 -6.42
C VAL A 41 -18.32 -16.22 -7.64
N LEU A 42 -17.63 -15.11 -7.42
CA LEU A 42 -17.20 -14.16 -8.45
C LEU A 42 -15.68 -14.21 -8.57
N LEU A 43 -15.18 -14.49 -9.77
CA LEU A 43 -13.76 -14.48 -10.07
C LEU A 43 -13.44 -13.30 -10.98
N LEU A 44 -12.55 -12.43 -10.55
CA LEU A 44 -12.16 -11.21 -11.25
C LEU A 44 -10.66 -11.19 -11.50
N ASP A 45 -10.27 -10.99 -12.73
CA ASP A 45 -8.88 -10.84 -13.13
C ASP A 45 -8.62 -9.36 -13.46
N GLU A 46 -7.77 -8.70 -12.67
CA GLU A 46 -7.43 -7.27 -12.75
C GLU A 46 -8.65 -6.35 -12.96
N PRO A 47 -9.67 -6.39 -12.07
CA PRO A 47 -10.94 -5.72 -12.32
C PRO A 47 -10.84 -4.19 -12.39
N PHE A 48 -9.73 -3.60 -11.92
CA PHE A 48 -9.53 -2.16 -11.83
C PHE A 48 -8.48 -1.62 -12.82
N GLY A 49 -7.75 -2.48 -13.52
CA GLY A 49 -6.53 -2.12 -14.25
C GLY A 49 -6.70 -1.10 -15.39
N ALA A 50 -7.83 -1.09 -16.09
CA ALA A 50 -8.08 -0.20 -17.25
C ALA A 50 -8.93 1.03 -16.90
N LEU A 51 -9.03 1.41 -15.62
CA LEU A 51 -9.91 2.47 -15.14
C LEU A 51 -9.12 3.73 -14.76
N ASP A 52 -9.73 4.90 -14.98
CA ASP A 52 -9.23 6.14 -14.39
C ASP A 52 -9.37 6.12 -12.85
N ALA A 53 -8.64 6.99 -12.17
CA ALA A 53 -8.55 7.00 -10.69
C ALA A 53 -9.91 7.18 -10.01
N GLN A 54 -10.78 8.03 -10.57
CA GLN A 54 -12.11 8.28 -9.99
C GLN A 54 -13.00 7.04 -10.12
N VAL A 55 -13.08 6.46 -11.31
CA VAL A 55 -13.88 5.25 -11.58
C VAL A 55 -13.35 4.06 -10.79
N ARG A 56 -12.03 3.94 -10.65
CA ARG A 56 -11.41 2.89 -9.84
C ARG A 56 -11.86 2.99 -8.38
N LYS A 57 -11.80 4.18 -7.80
CA LYS A 57 -12.26 4.44 -6.43
C LYS A 57 -13.75 4.09 -6.23
N GLU A 58 -14.61 4.50 -7.18
CA GLU A 58 -16.04 4.20 -7.15
C GLU A 58 -16.30 2.69 -7.22
N LEU A 59 -15.58 1.98 -8.11
CA LEU A 59 -15.75 0.55 -8.29
C LEU A 59 -15.23 -0.25 -7.07
N ARG A 60 -14.11 0.16 -6.43
CA ARG A 60 -13.64 -0.45 -5.19
C ARG A 60 -14.67 -0.31 -4.07
N ALA A 61 -15.19 0.90 -3.86
CA ALA A 61 -16.21 1.15 -2.86
C ALA A 61 -17.52 0.37 -3.14
N TRP A 62 -17.86 0.22 -4.42
CA TRP A 62 -19.00 -0.57 -4.83
C TRP A 62 -18.79 -2.08 -4.59
N LEU A 63 -17.62 -2.63 -4.94
CA LEU A 63 -17.31 -4.05 -4.73
C LEU A 63 -17.36 -4.44 -3.25
N ARG A 64 -16.88 -3.54 -2.37
CA ARG A 64 -17.00 -3.73 -0.93
C ARG A 64 -18.46 -3.78 -0.48
N ARG A 65 -19.31 -2.83 -0.92
CA ARG A 65 -20.73 -2.84 -0.60
C ARG A 65 -21.45 -4.07 -1.15
N LEU A 66 -21.08 -4.52 -2.34
CA LEU A 66 -21.66 -5.73 -2.93
C LEU A 66 -21.42 -6.95 -2.03
N HIS A 67 -20.20 -7.09 -1.50
CA HIS A 67 -19.88 -8.15 -0.55
C HIS A 67 -20.77 -8.07 0.70
N ASP A 68 -20.92 -6.87 1.28
CA ASP A 68 -21.73 -6.65 2.49
C ASP A 68 -23.24 -6.93 2.25
N GLU A 69 -23.77 -6.60 1.06
CA GLU A 69 -25.20 -6.68 0.76
C GLU A 69 -25.64 -8.05 0.23
N VAL A 70 -24.79 -8.69 -0.60
CA VAL A 70 -25.19 -9.88 -1.38
C VAL A 70 -24.48 -11.14 -0.90
N HIS A 71 -23.44 -11.01 -0.07
CA HIS A 71 -22.65 -12.14 0.48
C HIS A 71 -22.06 -13.07 -0.59
N VAL A 72 -21.70 -12.53 -1.75
CA VAL A 72 -21.03 -13.26 -2.83
C VAL A 72 -19.56 -13.42 -2.50
N THR A 73 -19.07 -14.65 -2.44
CA THR A 73 -17.63 -14.89 -2.31
C THR A 73 -16.90 -14.35 -3.54
N THR A 74 -16.05 -13.36 -3.35
CA THR A 74 -15.31 -12.74 -4.46
C THR A 74 -13.83 -13.04 -4.33
N VAL A 75 -13.24 -13.60 -5.38
CA VAL A 75 -11.79 -13.75 -5.52
C VAL A 75 -11.35 -12.84 -6.67
N PHE A 76 -10.42 -11.93 -6.40
CA PHE A 76 -9.85 -11.08 -7.45
C PHE A 76 -8.32 -11.14 -7.42
N VAL A 77 -7.73 -11.02 -8.61
CA VAL A 77 -6.29 -10.92 -8.80
C VAL A 77 -5.97 -9.47 -9.14
N THR A 78 -4.98 -8.90 -8.48
CA THR A 78 -4.47 -7.57 -8.76
C THR A 78 -2.97 -7.51 -8.51
N HIS A 79 -2.27 -6.63 -9.21
CA HIS A 79 -0.89 -6.26 -8.92
C HIS A 79 -0.80 -4.94 -8.13
N ASP A 80 -1.94 -4.30 -7.88
CA ASP A 80 -2.04 -3.06 -7.12
C ASP A 80 -2.29 -3.37 -5.64
N GLN A 81 -1.31 -3.05 -4.81
CA GLN A 81 -1.39 -3.27 -3.36
C GLN A 81 -2.51 -2.48 -2.69
N GLU A 82 -2.79 -1.23 -3.15
CA GLU A 82 -3.84 -0.41 -2.56
C GLU A 82 -5.21 -1.05 -2.79
N GLU A 83 -5.42 -1.64 -3.97
CA GLU A 83 -6.66 -2.35 -4.29
C GLU A 83 -6.87 -3.54 -3.37
N ALA A 84 -5.83 -4.36 -3.18
CA ALA A 84 -5.89 -5.51 -2.27
C ALA A 84 -6.15 -5.08 -0.82
N MET A 85 -5.39 -4.10 -0.32
CA MET A 85 -5.48 -3.61 1.05
C MET A 85 -6.82 -2.93 1.36
N GLU A 86 -7.42 -2.25 0.36
CA GLU A 86 -8.68 -1.54 0.56
C GLU A 86 -9.91 -2.45 0.47
N VAL A 87 -9.89 -3.47 -0.41
CA VAL A 87 -11.10 -4.24 -0.76
C VAL A 87 -11.15 -5.61 -0.12
N ALA A 88 -10.00 -6.30 0.05
CA ALA A 88 -9.99 -7.68 0.47
C ALA A 88 -10.12 -7.85 1.98
N GLU A 89 -10.81 -8.91 2.41
CA GLU A 89 -10.82 -9.39 3.80
C GLU A 89 -9.62 -10.32 4.07
N GLN A 90 -9.18 -11.04 3.03
CA GLN A 90 -8.04 -11.94 3.04
C GLN A 90 -7.20 -11.67 1.78
N ILE A 91 -5.90 -11.52 1.96
CA ILE A 91 -4.93 -11.35 0.88
C ILE A 91 -4.02 -12.56 0.85
N VAL A 92 -3.76 -13.07 -0.34
CA VAL A 92 -2.73 -14.09 -0.59
C VAL A 92 -1.64 -13.46 -1.43
N VAL A 93 -0.49 -13.21 -0.82
CA VAL A 93 0.70 -12.69 -1.53
C VAL A 93 1.42 -13.88 -2.18
N MET A 94 1.67 -13.76 -3.47
CA MET A 94 2.35 -14.79 -4.25
C MET A 94 3.60 -14.22 -4.92
N ASN A 95 4.65 -15.02 -4.94
CA ASN A 95 5.90 -14.73 -5.62
C ASN A 95 6.43 -16.00 -6.29
N GLU A 96 6.87 -15.90 -7.54
CA GLU A 96 7.42 -17.02 -8.32
C GLU A 96 6.57 -18.32 -8.27
N GLY A 97 5.24 -18.17 -8.27
CA GLY A 97 4.29 -19.28 -8.23
C GLY A 97 4.11 -19.93 -6.85
N LYS A 98 4.68 -19.35 -5.80
CA LYS A 98 4.54 -19.82 -4.41
C LYS A 98 3.74 -18.80 -3.59
N VAL A 99 3.04 -19.29 -2.58
CA VAL A 99 2.39 -18.45 -1.59
C VAL A 99 3.44 -18.01 -0.56
N GLU A 100 3.71 -16.72 -0.47
CA GLU A 100 4.60 -16.12 0.53
C GLU A 100 3.90 -15.95 1.88
N GLN A 101 2.71 -15.36 1.85
CA GLN A 101 1.89 -15.15 3.04
C GLN A 101 0.42 -15.03 2.66
N ALA A 102 -0.44 -15.48 3.55
CA ALA A 102 -1.88 -15.24 3.49
C ALA A 102 -2.38 -14.74 4.83
N GLY A 103 -3.29 -13.75 4.83
CA GLY A 103 -3.85 -13.18 6.05
C GLY A 103 -4.71 -11.95 5.77
N ALA A 104 -5.25 -11.35 6.83
CA ALA A 104 -5.96 -10.08 6.73
C ALA A 104 -5.00 -8.95 6.30
N PRO A 105 -5.50 -7.89 5.62
CA PRO A 105 -4.66 -6.75 5.21
C PRO A 105 -3.79 -6.19 6.34
N ARG A 106 -4.39 -5.98 7.51
CA ARG A 106 -3.70 -5.48 8.70
C ARG A 106 -2.58 -6.42 9.15
N GLU A 107 -2.81 -7.73 9.13
CA GLU A 107 -1.82 -8.74 9.51
C GLU A 107 -0.61 -8.72 8.59
N LEU A 108 -0.84 -8.65 7.25
CA LEU A 108 0.24 -8.57 6.28
C LEU A 108 1.07 -7.29 6.45
N TYR A 109 0.43 -6.19 6.79
CA TYR A 109 1.09 -4.90 6.99
C TYR A 109 1.89 -4.84 8.29
N GLU A 110 1.27 -5.27 9.40
CA GLU A 110 1.88 -5.23 10.74
C GLU A 110 2.85 -6.37 10.99
N HIS A 111 2.64 -7.55 10.35
CA HIS A 111 3.41 -8.77 10.57
C HIS A 111 3.82 -9.46 9.25
N PRO A 112 4.53 -8.76 8.34
CA PRO A 112 5.05 -9.37 7.13
C PRO A 112 6.07 -10.47 7.49
N ARG A 113 6.01 -11.62 6.80
CA ARG A 113 6.90 -12.75 7.04
C ARG A 113 8.23 -12.66 6.31
N SER A 114 8.33 -11.81 5.31
CA SER A 114 9.55 -11.62 4.53
C SER A 114 9.69 -10.18 4.07
N GLU A 115 10.91 -9.82 3.67
CA GLU A 115 11.21 -8.54 3.00
C GLU A 115 10.30 -8.33 1.78
N PHE A 116 10.09 -9.41 0.99
CA PHE A 116 9.22 -9.36 -0.17
C PHE A 116 7.79 -8.93 0.20
N VAL A 117 7.19 -9.57 1.21
CA VAL A 117 5.84 -9.23 1.67
C VAL A 117 5.81 -7.81 2.22
N MET A 118 6.82 -7.42 3.02
CA MET A 118 6.90 -6.05 3.56
C MET A 118 6.95 -5.00 2.46
N GLY A 119 7.78 -5.20 1.44
CA GLY A 119 7.89 -4.29 0.29
C GLY A 119 6.66 -4.30 -0.61
N PHE A 120 6.00 -5.47 -0.73
CA PHE A 120 4.78 -5.60 -1.53
C PHE A 120 3.60 -4.84 -0.92
N VAL A 121 3.39 -4.90 0.41
CA VAL A 121 2.22 -4.27 1.06
C VAL A 121 2.40 -2.80 1.42
N GLY A 122 3.55 -2.20 1.13
CA GLY A 122 3.78 -0.78 1.35
C GLY A 122 5.24 -0.40 1.26
N ALA A 123 5.50 0.88 1.18
CA ALA A 123 6.84 1.43 1.09
C ALA A 123 7.71 1.03 2.29
N VAL A 124 9.00 0.84 2.05
CA VAL A 124 9.98 0.46 3.05
C VAL A 124 11.33 1.10 2.73
N ASN A 125 12.02 1.58 3.75
CA ASN A 125 13.43 1.96 3.70
C ASN A 125 14.28 0.79 4.15
N ARG A 126 15.51 0.73 3.66
CA ARG A 126 16.54 -0.18 4.13
C ARG A 126 17.66 0.62 4.79
N LEU A 127 17.94 0.35 6.06
CA LEU A 127 19.02 0.93 6.85
C LEU A 127 19.94 -0.22 7.31
N GLY A 128 21.00 -0.47 6.54
CA GLY A 128 21.84 -1.66 6.77
C GLY A 128 21.02 -2.95 6.66
N SER A 129 20.89 -3.70 7.78
CA SER A 129 20.05 -4.89 7.89
C SER A 129 18.60 -4.61 8.35
N LEU A 130 18.28 -3.35 8.66
CA LEU A 130 16.98 -2.96 9.17
C LEU A 130 16.04 -2.56 8.04
N PHE A 131 14.79 -2.99 8.13
CA PHE A 131 13.68 -2.60 7.25
C PHE A 131 12.72 -1.72 8.03
N VAL A 132 12.52 -0.48 7.56
CA VAL A 132 11.81 0.57 8.30
C VAL A 132 10.71 1.17 7.44
N ARG A 133 9.49 1.27 7.97
CA ARG A 133 8.43 2.01 7.30
C ARG A 133 8.75 3.51 7.31
N PRO A 134 8.40 4.27 6.25
CA PRO A 134 8.69 5.70 6.20
C PRO A 134 8.08 6.52 7.36
N HIS A 135 6.93 6.09 7.88
CA HIS A 135 6.30 6.74 9.04
C HIS A 135 6.89 6.31 10.39
N ASP A 136 7.76 5.29 10.40
CA ASP A 136 8.52 4.86 11.56
C ASP A 136 9.94 5.49 11.58
N VAL A 137 10.27 6.38 10.65
CA VAL A 137 11.49 7.17 10.66
C VAL A 137 11.22 8.47 11.44
N GLU A 138 11.89 8.62 12.57
CA GLU A 138 11.87 9.86 13.36
C GLU A 138 12.92 10.83 12.83
N ILE A 139 12.56 12.11 12.70
CA ILE A 139 13.48 13.20 12.33
C ILE A 139 13.72 14.05 13.57
N LEU A 140 14.99 14.26 13.90
CA LEU A 140 15.45 15.01 15.06
C LEU A 140 16.29 16.22 14.62
N GLN A 141 16.21 17.31 15.37
CA GLN A 141 17.00 18.53 15.09
C GLN A 141 18.39 18.51 15.73
N GLU A 142 18.59 17.63 16.72
CA GLU A 142 19.83 17.48 17.45
C GLU A 142 20.30 16.03 17.45
N PRO A 143 21.62 15.79 17.56
CA PRO A 143 22.15 14.42 17.62
C PRO A 143 21.69 13.72 18.91
N GLU A 144 21.13 12.51 18.74
CA GLU A 144 20.75 11.63 19.82
C GLU A 144 21.43 10.26 19.65
N PRO A 145 21.60 9.47 20.72
CA PRO A 145 22.16 8.12 20.62
C PRO A 145 21.30 7.23 19.70
N GLY A 146 21.94 6.59 18.72
CA GLY A 146 21.25 5.73 17.74
C GLY A 146 20.55 6.48 16.61
N ALA A 147 20.85 7.77 16.44
CA ALA A 147 20.40 8.55 15.29
C ALA A 147 21.58 8.82 14.36
N ASP A 148 21.32 8.65 13.05
CA ASP A 148 22.28 8.91 11.98
C ASP A 148 22.09 10.33 11.42
N GLU A 149 23.19 10.98 11.07
CA GLU A 149 23.16 12.28 10.40
C GLU A 149 22.65 12.14 8.97
N ALA A 150 21.70 12.97 8.58
CA ALA A 150 21.15 12.99 7.24
C ALA A 150 20.92 14.42 6.76
N MET A 151 20.99 14.62 5.44
CA MET A 151 20.66 15.88 4.79
C MET A 151 19.32 15.76 4.07
N ILE A 152 18.45 16.75 4.25
CA ILE A 152 17.18 16.84 3.53
C ILE A 152 17.45 17.20 2.08
N GLU A 153 17.14 16.27 1.17
CA GLU A 153 17.30 16.50 -0.26
C GLU A 153 16.05 17.14 -0.87
N HIS A 154 14.88 16.64 -0.52
CA HIS A 154 13.59 17.17 -0.98
C HIS A 154 12.51 17.08 0.10
N LEU A 155 11.55 18.03 0.03
CA LEU A 155 10.29 18.04 0.78
C LEU A 155 9.15 18.03 -0.23
N VAL A 156 8.31 17.00 -0.19
CA VAL A 156 7.15 16.88 -1.08
C VAL A 156 5.87 16.95 -0.25
N HIS A 157 5.12 18.02 -0.42
CA HIS A 157 3.85 18.21 0.29
C HIS A 157 2.73 17.48 -0.43
N LEU A 158 2.09 16.52 0.25
CA LEU A 158 1.03 15.65 -0.27
C LEU A 158 -0.31 15.90 0.45
N GLY A 159 -0.62 17.15 0.73
CA GLY A 159 -1.80 17.54 1.50
C GLY A 159 -1.50 17.57 2.99
N PHE A 160 -2.06 16.64 3.78
CA PHE A 160 -1.80 16.59 5.23
C PHE A 160 -0.46 15.91 5.58
N GLU A 161 0.14 15.23 4.64
CA GLU A 161 1.42 14.53 4.78
C GLU A 161 2.53 15.26 4.04
N VAL A 162 3.74 15.14 4.58
CA VAL A 162 4.99 15.57 3.95
C VAL A 162 5.91 14.38 3.84
N ARG A 163 6.36 14.10 2.62
CA ARG A 163 7.44 13.18 2.33
C ARG A 163 8.74 13.94 2.39
N VAL A 164 9.62 13.53 3.28
CA VAL A 164 10.96 14.09 3.46
C VAL A 164 11.97 13.10 2.87
N GLU A 165 12.60 13.46 1.77
CA GLU A 165 13.66 12.65 1.14
C GLU A 165 15.00 13.07 1.75
N LEU A 166 15.76 12.10 2.23
CA LEU A 166 16.96 12.27 3.03
C LEU A 166 18.12 11.47 2.44
N VAL A 167 19.32 11.98 2.59
CA VAL A 167 20.57 11.29 2.22
C VAL A 167 21.44 11.19 3.47
N LEU A 168 21.82 9.96 3.81
CA LEU A 168 22.73 9.66 4.91
C LEU A 168 24.17 10.03 4.57
N GLY A 169 25.03 10.10 5.58
CA GLY A 169 26.43 10.45 5.42
C GLY A 169 27.26 9.48 4.54
N ASP A 170 26.81 8.24 4.38
CA ASP A 170 27.38 7.23 3.46
C ASP A 170 26.86 7.34 2.02
N GLY A 171 25.86 8.19 1.77
CA GLY A 171 25.21 8.42 0.48
C GLY A 171 23.96 7.59 0.24
N ASP A 172 23.56 6.75 1.17
CA ASP A 172 22.32 5.99 1.07
C ASP A 172 21.10 6.92 1.24
N GLY A 173 20.10 6.70 0.37
CA GLY A 173 18.85 7.45 0.39
C GLY A 173 17.80 6.78 1.25
N LEU A 174 17.11 7.56 2.05
CA LEU A 174 15.89 7.13 2.73
C LEU A 174 14.84 8.24 2.68
N TRP A 175 13.62 7.93 3.07
CA TRP A 175 12.60 8.94 3.21
C TRP A 175 11.71 8.72 4.42
N ALA A 176 11.27 9.81 5.01
CA ALA A 176 10.33 9.83 6.11
C ALA A 176 8.97 10.35 5.66
N GLN A 177 7.92 9.85 6.28
CA GLN A 177 6.54 10.32 6.11
C GLN A 177 6.06 10.90 7.43
N ILE A 178 5.86 12.21 7.45
CA ILE A 178 5.44 12.94 8.65
C ILE A 178 4.19 13.77 8.35
N THR A 179 3.55 14.31 9.37
CA THR A 179 2.44 15.24 9.15
C THR A 179 2.94 16.63 8.75
N GLN A 180 2.10 17.42 8.10
CA GLN A 180 2.43 18.81 7.81
C GLN A 180 2.72 19.60 9.09
N ALA A 181 1.96 19.34 10.16
CA ALA A 181 2.17 19.99 11.46
C ALA A 181 3.56 19.66 12.05
N ASP A 182 4.03 18.42 11.92
CA ASP A 182 5.36 18.02 12.39
C ASP A 182 6.45 18.68 11.54
N ALA A 183 6.27 18.76 10.21
CA ALA A 183 7.22 19.41 9.31
C ALA A 183 7.34 20.92 9.62
N GLU A 184 6.22 21.60 9.91
CA GLU A 184 6.19 23.00 10.32
C GLU A 184 6.82 23.21 11.72
N ALA A 185 6.53 22.32 12.68
CA ALA A 185 7.08 22.39 14.03
C ALA A 185 8.61 22.16 14.07
N LEU A 186 9.11 21.32 13.16
CA LEU A 186 10.54 21.06 12.99
C LEU A 186 11.23 22.08 12.06
N GLU A 187 10.48 23.03 11.48
CA GLU A 187 11.00 24.04 10.56
C GLU A 187 11.92 23.44 9.47
N LEU A 188 11.45 22.34 8.85
CA LEU A 188 12.26 21.58 7.89
C LEU A 188 12.42 22.31 6.57
N ASP A 189 13.68 22.41 6.12
CA ASP A 189 14.04 23.02 4.84
C ASP A 189 15.02 22.15 4.03
N LYS A 190 14.98 22.29 2.71
CA LYS A 190 15.92 21.62 1.80
C LYS A 190 17.37 22.01 2.11
N GLY A 191 18.25 21.02 2.20
CA GLY A 191 19.66 21.17 2.50
C GLY A 191 19.97 21.26 4.01
N GLN A 192 18.95 21.19 4.86
CA GLN A 192 19.13 21.15 6.31
C GLN A 192 19.73 19.81 6.73
N ILE A 193 20.66 19.85 7.69
CA ILE A 193 21.16 18.66 8.37
C ILE A 193 20.24 18.35 9.54
N VAL A 194 19.83 17.11 9.60
CA VAL A 194 18.96 16.54 10.64
C VAL A 194 19.52 15.20 11.10
N TRP A 195 18.96 14.64 12.13
CA TRP A 195 19.29 13.28 12.58
C TRP A 195 18.06 12.41 12.43
N VAL A 196 18.27 11.17 12.00
CA VAL A 196 17.18 10.20 11.76
C VAL A 196 17.43 8.92 12.53
N ARG A 197 16.39 8.34 13.07
CA ARG A 197 16.43 7.01 13.67
C ARG A 197 15.13 6.26 13.42
N PRO A 198 15.15 4.92 13.38
CA PRO A 198 13.94 4.12 13.33
C PRO A 198 13.27 4.09 14.70
N SER A 199 11.98 4.47 14.80
CA SER A 199 11.15 4.22 15.98
C SER A 199 10.69 2.76 16.05
N ARG A 200 10.57 2.12 14.89
CA ARG A 200 10.28 0.70 14.72
C ARG A 200 11.01 0.17 13.49
N ALA A 201 11.67 -0.98 13.62
CA ALA A 201 12.37 -1.63 12.53
C ALA A 201 12.11 -3.14 12.53
N ARG A 202 12.38 -3.80 11.40
CA ARG A 202 12.36 -5.25 11.27
C ARG A 202 13.66 -5.75 10.70
N VAL A 203 14.01 -6.97 11.10
CA VAL A 203 15.10 -7.75 10.53
C VAL A 203 14.49 -9.03 9.97
N PHE A 204 14.90 -9.40 8.77
CA PHE A 204 14.53 -10.68 8.15
C PHE A 204 15.81 -11.49 7.99
N ASP A 205 15.90 -12.64 8.65
CA ASP A 205 17.00 -13.57 8.50
C ASP A 205 16.77 -14.48 7.28
N ASP A 206 17.81 -14.76 6.51
CA ASP A 206 17.75 -15.58 5.29
C ASP A 206 17.30 -17.04 5.57
N ASP A 207 17.44 -17.53 6.81
CA ASP A 207 17.13 -18.91 7.21
C ASP A 207 15.81 -19.08 7.98
N ASP A 208 15.14 -18.00 8.36
CA ASP A 208 13.91 -18.09 9.16
C ASP A 208 12.78 -17.27 8.51
N LEU A 209 11.79 -17.95 7.97
CA LEU A 209 10.51 -17.35 7.56
C LEU A 209 9.75 -16.71 8.75
N GLY A 210 10.38 -16.65 9.90
CA GLY A 210 9.91 -16.05 11.14
C GLY A 210 10.45 -14.65 11.35
N THR A 211 9.59 -13.65 11.34
CA THR A 211 9.91 -12.30 11.77
C THR A 211 10.17 -12.26 13.28
N ARG A 212 11.32 -11.71 13.71
CA ARG A 212 11.45 -11.23 15.07
C ARG A 212 10.75 -9.89 15.17
N ASP A 213 9.58 -9.88 15.78
CA ASP A 213 8.83 -8.65 16.09
C ASP A 213 9.44 -8.05 17.37
N GLY A 214 10.18 -6.95 17.23
CA GLY A 214 10.79 -6.28 18.38
C GLY A 214 11.18 -4.85 18.03
N ARG A 215 11.13 -3.97 19.02
CA ARG A 215 11.88 -2.72 18.92
C ARG A 215 13.35 -3.10 18.78
N PRO A 216 14.12 -2.47 17.87
CA PRO A 216 15.55 -2.74 17.79
C PRO A 216 16.17 -2.54 19.17
N THR A 217 16.96 -3.50 19.61
CA THR A 217 17.71 -3.36 20.86
C THR A 217 18.78 -2.29 20.68
N THR A 218 19.19 -1.68 21.78
CA THR A 218 20.28 -0.68 21.77
C THR A 218 21.57 -1.25 21.15
N GLU A 219 21.76 -2.57 21.19
CA GLU A 219 22.89 -3.26 20.55
C GLU A 219 22.74 -3.37 19.03
N GLU A 220 21.53 -3.61 18.51
CA GLU A 220 21.23 -3.66 17.06
C GLU A 220 21.32 -2.27 16.41
N LEU A 221 20.95 -1.21 17.15
CA LEU A 221 21.11 0.17 16.71
C LEU A 221 22.57 0.67 16.77
N GLN A 222 23.45 0.01 17.54
CA GLN A 222 24.86 0.35 17.62
C GLN A 222 25.74 -0.43 16.62
N ALA A 223 25.18 -1.46 15.96
CA ALA A 223 25.91 -2.32 15.03
C ALA A 223 25.60 -2.00 13.54
N ALA A 224 24.60 -1.14 13.28
CA ALA A 224 24.26 -0.61 11.95
C ALA A 224 24.83 0.78 11.76
#